data_eab4e97e964841046895a71fd4152563
#
_entry.id   eab4e97e964841046895a71fd4152563
#
_cell.length_a   1.000
_cell.length_b   1.000
_cell.length_c   1.000
_cell.angle_alpha   90.00
_cell.angle_beta   90.00
_cell.angle_gamma   90.00
#
_symmetry.space_group_name_H-M   'P 1'
#
loop_
_entity.id
_entity.type
_entity.pdbx_description
1 polymer ?
#
loop_
_entity_poly.entity_id
_entity_poly.type
_entity_poly.pdbx_seq_one_letter_code
_entity_poly.pdbx_strand_id
1 'polypeptide(L)'
;NEDSLPALRNSLRNGMTRAWMHGRWWINDPDALMLRESQTELTADEIRSQLTLLGLSGGLFGLSDDLPQLTREQIAVAALLYPPLLEGMDVLDLFRRQMPTEVVAPVARPWGHWQLVGLFNWGETPAVALLPPHLPGFDSRRRYHVVDFWNRRYQGLEAGAPLPEFELAPHGCILLGVRPVTAAPQLVSTTFHISQGGEVTDWRTESAAVR
;
A
#
# COMPACT_ATOMS: atom_id res chain seq x y z
N ASN A 1 25.43 2.25 -1.21
CA ASN A 1 24.62 1.45 -0.28
C ASN A 1 25.14 0.03 -0.22
N GLU A 2 25.98 -0.25 0.75
CA GLU A 2 26.45 -1.62 1.01
C GLU A 2 25.33 -2.42 1.69
N ASP A 3 25.11 -3.64 1.24
CA ASP A 3 24.02 -4.50 1.76
C ASP A 3 24.15 -4.84 3.25
N SER A 4 25.31 -4.61 3.85
CA SER A 4 25.59 -4.86 5.26
C SER A 4 25.36 -3.66 6.18
N LEU A 5 25.12 -2.47 5.65
CA LEU A 5 24.92 -1.25 6.44
C LEU A 5 23.45 -1.05 6.80
N PRO A 6 23.17 -0.44 7.98
CA PRO A 6 21.82 0.05 8.28
C PRO A 6 21.39 1.03 7.21
N ALA A 7 20.31 0.70 6.48
CA ALA A 7 19.75 1.52 5.44
C ALA A 7 18.27 1.19 5.27
N LEU A 8 17.46 2.18 4.86
CA LEU A 8 16.04 1.97 4.59
C LEU A 8 15.82 0.80 3.64
N ARG A 9 16.58 0.74 2.53
CA ARG A 9 16.49 -0.36 1.56
C ARG A 9 16.64 -1.74 2.20
N ASN A 10 17.58 -1.90 3.14
CA ASN A 10 17.81 -3.19 3.81
C ASN A 10 16.67 -3.53 4.76
N SER A 11 16.13 -2.54 5.49
CA SER A 11 14.95 -2.71 6.34
C SER A 11 13.74 -3.15 5.50
N LEU A 12 13.41 -2.44 4.42
CA LEU A 12 12.30 -2.77 3.56
C LEU A 12 12.45 -4.14 2.89
N ARG A 13 13.68 -4.50 2.43
CA ARG A 13 13.96 -5.83 1.89
C ARG A 13 13.71 -6.92 2.92
N ASN A 14 14.17 -6.73 4.15
CA ASN A 14 13.94 -7.67 5.25
C ASN A 14 12.45 -7.83 5.56
N GLY A 15 11.71 -6.73 5.59
CA GLY A 15 10.26 -6.74 5.77
C GLY A 15 9.55 -7.55 4.68
N MET A 16 9.88 -7.31 3.42
CA MET A 16 9.31 -8.04 2.28
C MET A 16 9.68 -9.53 2.30
N THR A 17 10.96 -9.86 2.45
CA THR A 17 11.42 -11.26 2.38
C THR A 17 10.94 -12.12 3.54
N ARG A 18 10.50 -11.51 4.64
CA ARG A 18 9.96 -12.17 5.82
C ARG A 18 8.44 -11.99 5.99
N ALA A 19 7.77 -11.33 5.04
CA ALA A 19 6.32 -11.09 5.11
C ALA A 19 5.53 -12.39 5.34
N TRP A 20 5.89 -13.48 4.67
CA TRP A 20 5.25 -14.78 4.79
C TRP A 20 5.29 -15.41 6.20
N MET A 21 6.17 -14.91 7.09
CA MET A 21 6.27 -15.37 8.49
C MET A 21 5.26 -14.69 9.41
N HIS A 22 4.74 -13.51 8.99
CA HIS A 22 3.81 -12.72 9.78
C HIS A 22 2.54 -13.51 10.13
N GLY A 23 2.17 -13.52 11.41
CA GLY A 23 0.99 -14.23 11.90
C GLY A 23 1.08 -15.76 11.86
N ARG A 24 2.18 -16.34 11.36
CA ARG A 24 2.41 -17.79 11.31
C ARG A 24 3.41 -18.23 12.38
N TRP A 25 4.52 -17.53 12.52
CA TRP A 25 5.58 -17.81 13.48
C TRP A 25 5.68 -16.73 14.55
N TRP A 26 5.51 -15.48 14.16
CA TRP A 26 5.50 -14.30 15.03
C TRP A 26 4.77 -13.15 14.35
N ILE A 27 4.61 -12.05 15.06
CA ILE A 27 4.19 -10.77 14.48
C ILE A 27 5.45 -10.05 14.02
N ASN A 28 5.55 -9.74 12.73
CA ASN A 28 6.67 -9.00 12.18
C ASN A 28 6.72 -7.59 12.76
N ASP A 29 7.92 -7.12 13.02
CA ASP A 29 8.23 -5.73 13.25
C ASP A 29 8.85 -5.18 11.95
N PRO A 30 8.14 -4.32 11.21
CA PRO A 30 8.63 -3.77 9.94
C PRO A 30 9.58 -2.60 10.13
N ASP A 31 10.02 -2.34 11.37
CA ASP A 31 10.89 -1.23 11.74
C ASP A 31 10.13 0.09 12.02
N ALA A 32 10.86 1.14 12.31
CA ALA A 32 10.32 2.43 12.69
C ALA A 32 10.11 3.35 11.48
N LEU A 33 8.98 4.05 11.48
CA LEU A 33 8.68 5.09 10.53
C LEU A 33 9.51 6.34 10.84
N MET A 34 10.09 6.96 9.82
CA MET A 34 10.79 8.23 9.88
C MET A 34 10.11 9.24 8.96
N LEU A 35 9.67 10.36 9.53
CA LEU A 35 8.93 11.42 8.82
C LEU A 35 9.68 12.75 8.80
N ARG A 36 10.77 12.88 9.58
CA ARG A 36 11.57 14.09 9.64
C ARG A 36 12.17 14.42 8.28
N GLU A 37 12.27 15.71 7.97
CA GLU A 37 12.92 16.25 6.78
C GLU A 37 14.34 16.74 7.08
N SER A 38 14.70 16.90 8.35
CA SER A 38 16.03 17.27 8.80
C SER A 38 16.77 16.08 9.39
N GLN A 39 18.09 16.07 9.32
CA GLN A 39 18.96 14.99 9.81
C GLN A 39 18.59 13.61 9.18
N THR A 40 18.23 13.63 7.93
CA THR A 40 17.94 12.44 7.11
C THR A 40 18.43 12.69 5.69
N GLU A 41 18.80 11.61 4.99
CA GLU A 41 19.09 11.62 3.56
C GLU A 41 17.91 11.10 2.73
N LEU A 42 16.79 10.73 3.39
CA LEU A 42 15.62 10.19 2.70
C LEU A 42 14.90 11.27 1.89
N THR A 43 14.59 10.94 0.65
CA THR A 43 13.71 11.73 -0.21
C THR A 43 12.24 11.53 0.15
N ALA A 44 11.38 12.40 -0.34
CA ALA A 44 9.92 12.27 -0.15
C ALA A 44 9.37 10.96 -0.77
N ASP A 45 9.95 10.50 -1.88
CA ASP A 45 9.55 9.24 -2.52
C ASP A 45 9.98 8.02 -1.70
N GLU A 46 11.17 8.06 -1.08
CA GLU A 46 11.63 7.01 -0.17
C GLU A 46 10.81 6.95 1.11
N ILE A 47 10.43 8.09 1.69
CA ILE A 47 9.52 8.17 2.84
C ILE A 47 8.15 7.57 2.46
N ARG A 48 7.62 7.90 1.27
CA ARG A 48 6.36 7.32 0.78
C ARG A 48 6.45 5.81 0.57
N SER A 49 7.58 5.32 0.05
CA SER A 49 7.83 3.88 -0.10
C SER A 49 7.91 3.17 1.25
N GLN A 50 8.53 3.78 2.25
CA GLN A 50 8.54 3.30 3.62
C GLN A 50 7.13 3.24 4.20
N LEU A 51 6.36 4.33 4.14
CA LEU A 51 4.98 4.42 4.60
C LEU A 51 4.11 3.31 4.00
N THR A 52 4.23 3.13 2.68
CA THR A 52 3.46 2.13 1.96
C THR A 52 3.77 0.73 2.44
N LEU A 53 5.05 0.38 2.54
CA LEU A 53 5.45 -0.97 2.92
C LEU A 53 5.12 -1.27 4.39
N LEU A 54 5.43 -0.34 5.30
CA LEU A 54 5.10 -0.49 6.72
C LEU A 54 3.58 -0.65 6.91
N GLY A 55 2.79 0.19 6.25
CA GLY A 55 1.34 0.13 6.33
C GLY A 55 0.73 -1.17 5.80
N LEU A 56 1.35 -1.81 4.80
CA LEU A 56 0.88 -3.08 4.24
C LEU A 56 1.41 -4.31 5.02
N SER A 57 2.43 -4.15 5.85
CA SER A 57 3.11 -5.28 6.51
C SER A 57 2.27 -6.01 7.54
N GLY A 58 1.23 -5.37 8.10
CA GLY A 58 0.36 -5.94 9.15
C GLY A 58 0.99 -5.99 10.53
N GLY A 59 2.27 -5.63 10.65
CA GLY A 59 3.02 -5.66 11.91
C GLY A 59 2.84 -4.41 12.76
N LEU A 60 3.44 -4.44 13.94
CA LEU A 60 3.56 -3.27 14.79
C LEU A 60 4.74 -2.44 14.32
N PHE A 61 4.56 -1.14 14.24
CA PHE A 61 5.64 -0.20 13.95
C PHE A 61 5.53 1.03 14.86
N GLY A 62 6.65 1.68 15.07
CA GLY A 62 6.74 2.89 15.86
C GLY A 62 7.16 4.09 15.03
N LEU A 63 7.13 5.28 15.63
CA LEU A 63 7.75 6.49 15.10
C LEU A 63 9.14 6.65 15.73
N SER A 64 10.14 6.88 14.90
CA SER A 64 11.54 7.11 15.32
C SER A 64 11.90 8.59 15.42
N ASP A 65 10.91 9.46 15.29
CA ASP A 65 11.10 10.90 15.29
C ASP A 65 10.88 11.52 16.68
N ASP A 66 11.51 12.65 16.92
CA ASP A 66 11.18 13.52 18.05
C ASP A 66 9.84 14.20 17.77
N LEU A 67 8.76 13.65 18.33
CA LEU A 67 7.38 14.07 18.04
C LEU A 67 7.13 15.60 18.18
N PRO A 68 7.68 16.31 19.19
CA PRO A 68 7.56 17.75 19.28
C PRO A 68 8.14 18.54 18.10
N GLN A 69 9.04 17.94 17.32
CA GLN A 69 9.66 18.58 16.16
C GLN A 69 8.91 18.29 14.85
N LEU A 70 7.98 17.33 14.85
CA LEU A 70 7.18 17.05 13.67
C LEU A 70 6.10 18.11 13.45
N THR A 71 5.89 18.45 12.18
CA THR A 71 4.77 19.30 11.78
C THR A 71 3.44 18.55 11.90
N ARG A 72 2.33 19.29 11.91
CA ARG A 72 0.99 18.68 11.91
C ARG A 72 0.74 17.83 10.67
N GLU A 73 1.27 18.24 9.54
CA GLU A 73 1.19 17.54 8.27
C GLU A 73 1.92 16.20 8.31
N GLN A 74 3.11 16.16 8.90
CA GLN A 74 3.87 14.91 9.10
C GLN A 74 3.13 13.94 10.05
N ILE A 75 2.59 14.46 11.16
CA ILE A 75 1.77 13.66 12.08
C ILE A 75 0.51 13.13 11.38
N ALA A 76 -0.15 13.95 10.54
CA ALA A 76 -1.31 13.52 9.78
C ALA A 76 -0.97 12.41 8.78
N VAL A 77 0.22 12.44 8.19
CA VAL A 77 0.70 11.35 7.31
C VAL A 77 0.90 10.05 8.10
N ALA A 78 1.49 10.10 9.31
CA ALA A 78 1.60 8.93 10.18
C ALA A 78 0.23 8.35 10.52
N ALA A 79 -0.76 9.22 10.78
CA ALA A 79 -2.11 8.81 11.13
C ALA A 79 -2.82 8.00 10.03
N LEU A 80 -2.37 8.11 8.77
CA LEU A 80 -2.90 7.29 7.67
C LEU A 80 -2.64 5.78 7.83
N LEU A 81 -1.70 5.40 8.70
CA LEU A 81 -1.31 4.01 8.96
C LEU A 81 -1.96 3.43 10.22
N TYR A 82 -2.69 4.24 11.00
CA TYR A 82 -3.33 3.81 12.23
C TYR A 82 -4.85 3.76 12.11
N PRO A 83 -5.49 2.66 12.60
CA PRO A 83 -4.87 1.46 13.20
C PRO A 83 -4.14 0.62 12.14
N PRO A 84 -3.09 -0.13 12.51
CA PRO A 84 -2.39 -1.00 11.57
C PRO A 84 -3.34 -2.01 10.92
N LEU A 85 -3.06 -2.40 9.68
CA LEU A 85 -3.71 -3.55 9.06
C LEU A 85 -3.33 -4.81 9.86
N LEU A 86 -4.30 -5.68 10.14
CA LEU A 86 -4.06 -6.91 10.90
C LEU A 86 -3.56 -8.03 9.98
N GLU A 87 -4.07 -8.06 8.76
CA GLU A 87 -3.62 -8.97 7.73
C GLU A 87 -2.31 -8.44 7.15
N GLY A 88 -1.30 -9.28 7.11
CA GLY A 88 -0.03 -8.94 6.46
C GLY A 88 -0.15 -8.93 4.94
N MET A 89 0.93 -8.56 4.30
CA MET A 89 1.05 -8.58 2.84
C MET A 89 1.63 -9.90 2.35
N ASP A 90 1.27 -10.27 1.12
CA ASP A 90 1.98 -11.24 0.29
C ASP A 90 2.89 -10.50 -0.68
N VAL A 91 4.07 -11.08 -0.95
CA VAL A 91 5.05 -10.54 -1.90
C VAL A 91 5.00 -11.38 -3.17
N LEU A 92 4.52 -10.79 -4.27
CA LEU A 92 4.17 -11.51 -5.48
C LEU A 92 5.39 -11.96 -6.29
N ASP A 93 6.49 -11.22 -6.19
CA ASP A 93 7.74 -11.47 -6.91
C ASP A 93 8.92 -11.88 -5.99
N LEU A 94 8.61 -12.42 -4.79
CA LEU A 94 9.57 -12.74 -3.73
C LEU A 94 10.80 -13.54 -4.20
N PHE A 95 10.62 -14.50 -5.09
CA PHE A 95 11.71 -15.36 -5.59
C PHE A 95 12.23 -14.96 -6.97
N ARG A 96 11.77 -13.86 -7.53
CA ARG A 96 12.14 -13.38 -8.86
C ARG A 96 13.23 -12.33 -8.82
N ARG A 97 13.34 -11.59 -7.70
CA ARG A 97 14.23 -10.43 -7.56
C ARG A 97 14.88 -10.42 -6.19
N GLN A 98 16.10 -9.90 -6.11
CA GLN A 98 16.79 -9.70 -4.83
C GLN A 98 16.05 -8.65 -3.97
N MET A 99 15.48 -7.63 -4.60
CA MET A 99 14.63 -6.62 -3.98
C MET A 99 13.26 -6.72 -4.65
N PRO A 100 12.25 -7.29 -3.98
CA PRO A 100 10.91 -7.41 -4.56
C PRO A 100 10.28 -6.05 -4.85
N THR A 101 9.39 -6.01 -5.83
CA THR A 101 8.74 -4.78 -6.30
C THR A 101 7.23 -4.82 -6.24
N GLU A 102 6.63 -5.98 -5.95
CA GLU A 102 5.19 -6.19 -6.02
C GLU A 102 4.68 -6.81 -4.72
N VAL A 103 3.86 -6.08 -4.00
CA VAL A 103 3.20 -6.57 -2.78
C VAL A 103 1.70 -6.43 -2.88
N VAL A 104 0.97 -7.31 -2.19
CA VAL A 104 -0.49 -7.26 -2.12
C VAL A 104 -0.94 -7.53 -0.69
N ALA A 105 -1.91 -6.76 -0.20
CA ALA A 105 -2.57 -7.01 1.08
C ALA A 105 -4.09 -7.05 0.88
N PRO A 106 -4.76 -8.13 1.32
CA PRO A 106 -6.21 -8.22 1.23
C PRO A 106 -6.86 -7.32 2.29
N VAL A 107 -7.99 -6.72 1.94
CA VAL A 107 -8.87 -6.06 2.90
C VAL A 107 -10.26 -6.68 2.78
N ALA A 108 -10.79 -7.15 3.90
CA ALA A 108 -12.13 -7.71 3.99
C ALA A 108 -12.96 -6.96 5.03
N ARG A 109 -14.18 -6.58 4.66
CA ARG A 109 -15.19 -5.97 5.51
C ARG A 109 -16.55 -6.60 5.22
N PRO A 110 -17.52 -6.55 6.14
CA PRO A 110 -18.84 -7.12 5.90
C PRO A 110 -19.53 -6.61 4.62
N TRP A 111 -19.17 -5.42 4.18
CA TRP A 111 -19.74 -4.73 3.03
C TRP A 111 -18.87 -4.77 1.76
N GLY A 112 -17.69 -5.43 1.79
CA GLY A 112 -16.87 -5.57 0.60
C GLY A 112 -15.47 -6.11 0.89
N HIS A 113 -14.81 -6.52 -0.19
CA HIS A 113 -13.41 -6.97 -0.17
C HIS A 113 -12.66 -6.39 -1.36
N TRP A 114 -11.37 -6.13 -1.18
CA TRP A 114 -10.49 -5.60 -2.22
C TRP A 114 -9.03 -5.92 -1.92
N GLN A 115 -8.17 -5.63 -2.88
CA GLN A 115 -6.73 -5.76 -2.74
C GLN A 115 -6.08 -4.38 -2.68
N LEU A 116 -5.15 -4.22 -1.77
CA LEU A 116 -4.18 -3.13 -1.77
C LEU A 116 -2.93 -3.63 -2.48
N VAL A 117 -2.50 -2.93 -3.50
CA VAL A 117 -1.34 -3.33 -4.31
C VAL A 117 -0.28 -2.25 -4.22
N GLY A 118 0.86 -2.58 -3.65
CA GLY A 118 2.06 -1.74 -3.63
C GLY A 118 2.99 -2.12 -4.77
N LEU A 119 3.34 -1.16 -5.63
CA LEU A 119 4.33 -1.34 -6.68
C LEU A 119 5.48 -0.37 -6.43
N PHE A 120 6.72 -0.86 -6.50
CA PHE A 120 7.90 -0.12 -6.09
C PHE A 120 8.94 -0.06 -7.21
N ASN A 121 9.63 1.07 -7.29
CA ASN A 121 10.81 1.25 -8.10
C ASN A 121 12.02 1.46 -7.17
N TRP A 122 12.93 0.49 -7.11
CA TRP A 122 14.15 0.59 -6.31
C TRP A 122 15.37 1.07 -7.11
N GLY A 123 15.16 1.47 -8.36
CA GLY A 123 16.20 1.96 -9.26
C GLY A 123 16.43 3.47 -9.16
N GLU A 124 17.54 3.93 -9.70
CA GLU A 124 17.97 5.33 -9.75
C GLU A 124 17.31 6.14 -10.89
N THR A 125 16.51 5.49 -11.72
CA THR A 125 15.79 6.12 -12.84
C THR A 125 14.30 5.85 -12.77
N PRO A 126 13.46 6.71 -13.36
CA PRO A 126 12.03 6.43 -13.49
C PRO A 126 11.78 5.08 -14.16
N ALA A 127 10.75 4.40 -13.75
CA ALA A 127 10.34 3.11 -14.29
C ALA A 127 8.83 3.05 -14.49
N VAL A 128 8.38 2.12 -15.35
CA VAL A 128 6.96 1.82 -15.54
C VAL A 128 6.65 0.50 -14.86
N ALA A 129 5.62 0.50 -14.02
CA ALA A 129 5.07 -0.70 -13.41
C ALA A 129 3.68 -0.99 -13.98
N LEU A 130 3.36 -2.28 -14.15
CA LEU A 130 2.04 -2.76 -14.56
C LEU A 130 1.26 -3.25 -13.36
N LEU A 131 -0.07 -3.11 -13.38
CA LEU A 131 -0.90 -3.85 -12.45
C LEU A 131 -0.65 -5.35 -12.64
N PRO A 132 -0.23 -6.10 -11.59
CA PRO A 132 0.11 -7.51 -11.75
C PRO A 132 -1.11 -8.34 -12.19
N PRO A 133 -1.01 -9.14 -13.27
CA PRO A 133 -2.13 -9.96 -13.75
C PRO A 133 -2.44 -11.15 -12.83
N HIS A 134 -1.54 -11.47 -11.92
CA HIS A 134 -1.63 -12.61 -11.01
C HIS A 134 -2.03 -12.22 -9.58
N LEU A 135 -2.71 -11.07 -9.42
CA LEU A 135 -3.27 -10.68 -8.13
C LEU A 135 -4.26 -11.74 -7.63
N PRO A 136 -4.22 -12.09 -6.33
CA PRO A 136 -5.17 -13.02 -5.76
C PRO A 136 -6.62 -12.60 -6.01
N GLY A 137 -7.42 -13.48 -6.62
CA GLY A 137 -8.82 -13.22 -6.93
C GLY A 137 -9.09 -12.24 -8.08
N PHE A 138 -8.06 -11.80 -8.81
CA PHE A 138 -8.23 -10.99 -10.01
C PHE A 138 -8.70 -11.85 -11.19
N ASP A 139 -9.73 -11.37 -11.89
CA ASP A 139 -10.24 -11.99 -13.13
C ASP A 139 -10.38 -10.90 -14.20
N SER A 140 -9.58 -10.97 -15.24
CA SER A 140 -9.57 -9.99 -16.34
C SER A 140 -10.93 -9.86 -17.07
N ARG A 141 -11.86 -10.79 -16.88
CA ARG A 141 -13.22 -10.74 -17.44
C ARG A 141 -14.18 -9.89 -16.59
N ARG A 142 -13.73 -9.36 -15.47
CA ARG A 142 -14.50 -8.48 -14.58
C ARG A 142 -14.01 -7.04 -14.68
N ARG A 143 -14.88 -6.13 -14.30
CA ARG A 143 -14.54 -4.71 -14.15
C ARG A 143 -14.02 -4.44 -12.76
N TYR A 144 -13.10 -3.47 -12.65
CA TYR A 144 -12.53 -3.05 -11.37
C TYR A 144 -12.48 -1.54 -11.26
N HIS A 145 -12.65 -1.05 -10.03
CA HIS A 145 -12.19 0.26 -9.61
C HIS A 145 -10.73 0.15 -9.23
N VAL A 146 -9.90 1.06 -9.74
CA VAL A 146 -8.49 1.17 -9.40
C VAL A 146 -8.24 2.59 -8.89
N VAL A 147 -7.80 2.71 -7.64
CA VAL A 147 -7.56 4.00 -7.00
C VAL A 147 -6.11 4.09 -6.56
N ASP A 148 -5.40 5.09 -7.05
CA ASP A 148 -4.08 5.47 -6.55
C ASP A 148 -4.27 6.33 -5.29
N PHE A 149 -3.89 5.78 -4.15
CA PHE A 149 -4.07 6.41 -2.86
C PHE A 149 -3.27 7.71 -2.71
N TRP A 150 -1.99 7.67 -3.05
CA TRP A 150 -1.09 8.80 -2.85
C TRP A 150 -1.39 9.99 -3.76
N ASN A 151 -1.73 9.72 -5.01
CA ASN A 151 -2.05 10.76 -5.99
C ASN A 151 -3.54 11.08 -6.07
N ARG A 152 -4.39 10.37 -5.30
CA ARG A 152 -5.86 10.53 -5.28
C ARG A 152 -6.48 10.45 -6.67
N ARG A 153 -5.99 9.49 -7.47
CA ARG A 153 -6.47 9.28 -8.84
C ARG A 153 -7.31 8.03 -8.91
N TYR A 154 -8.41 8.13 -9.62
CA TYR A 154 -9.30 7.02 -9.90
C TYR A 154 -9.25 6.68 -11.39
N GLN A 155 -9.31 5.39 -11.70
CA GLN A 155 -9.58 4.89 -13.04
C GLN A 155 -10.43 3.62 -12.97
N GLY A 156 -11.34 3.45 -13.94
CA GLY A 156 -12.03 2.19 -14.17
C GLY A 156 -11.13 1.25 -14.99
N LEU A 157 -11.16 -0.03 -14.68
CA LEU A 157 -10.58 -1.08 -15.50
C LEU A 157 -11.72 -1.92 -16.07
N GLU A 158 -11.92 -1.83 -17.38
CA GLU A 158 -12.95 -2.58 -18.08
C GLU A 158 -12.55 -4.05 -18.27
N ALA A 159 -13.54 -4.92 -18.40
CA ALA A 159 -13.32 -6.35 -18.67
C ALA A 159 -12.57 -6.54 -19.99
N GLY A 160 -11.48 -7.31 -19.96
CA GLY A 160 -10.64 -7.59 -21.13
C GLY A 160 -9.77 -6.43 -21.59
N ALA A 161 -9.79 -5.28 -20.92
CA ALA A 161 -8.91 -4.16 -21.24
C ALA A 161 -7.45 -4.48 -20.89
N PRO A 162 -6.48 -3.81 -21.53
CA PRO A 162 -5.09 -3.85 -21.12
C PRO A 162 -4.93 -3.43 -19.65
N LEU A 163 -3.99 -4.07 -18.95
CA LEU A 163 -3.69 -3.70 -17.57
C LEU A 163 -3.06 -2.31 -17.53
N PRO A 164 -3.45 -1.48 -16.56
CA PRO A 164 -2.95 -0.12 -16.46
C PRO A 164 -1.46 -0.10 -16.11
N GLU A 165 -0.78 0.88 -16.68
CA GLU A 165 0.62 1.21 -16.46
C GLU A 165 0.73 2.44 -15.55
N PHE A 166 1.78 2.45 -14.71
CA PHE A 166 2.04 3.52 -13.75
C PHE A 166 3.50 3.93 -13.81
N GLU A 167 3.75 5.21 -13.98
CA GLU A 167 5.10 5.77 -13.87
C GLU A 167 5.49 5.91 -12.40
N LEU A 168 6.65 5.38 -12.05
CA LEU A 168 7.24 5.45 -10.71
C LEU A 168 8.52 6.26 -10.76
N ALA A 169 8.63 7.25 -9.88
CA ALA A 169 9.89 7.98 -9.65
C ALA A 169 11.01 7.03 -9.17
N PRO A 170 12.28 7.44 -9.27
CA PRO A 170 13.37 6.73 -8.60
C PRO A 170 13.06 6.55 -7.12
N HIS A 171 13.27 5.34 -6.58
CA HIS A 171 12.96 4.94 -5.19
C HIS A 171 11.48 5.15 -4.76
N GLY A 172 10.62 5.47 -5.72
CA GLY A 172 9.21 5.76 -5.49
C GLY A 172 8.32 4.51 -5.54
N CYS A 173 7.07 4.72 -5.17
CA CYS A 173 6.05 3.71 -5.20
C CYS A 173 4.68 4.26 -5.61
N ILE A 174 3.77 3.35 -5.91
CA ILE A 174 2.34 3.61 -5.98
C ILE A 174 1.59 2.63 -5.07
N LEU A 175 0.51 3.08 -4.46
CA LEU A 175 -0.41 2.24 -3.68
C LEU A 175 -1.79 2.26 -4.32
N LEU A 176 -2.21 1.12 -4.83
CA LEU A 176 -3.48 0.95 -5.53
C LEU A 176 -4.48 0.21 -4.65
N GLY A 177 -5.71 0.73 -4.58
CA GLY A 177 -6.87 -0.05 -4.16
C GLY A 177 -7.52 -0.67 -5.39
N VAL A 178 -7.58 -1.99 -5.48
CA VAL A 178 -8.16 -2.72 -6.61
C VAL A 178 -9.42 -3.44 -6.15
N ARG A 179 -10.59 -2.94 -6.55
CA ARG A 179 -11.89 -3.38 -6.06
C ARG A 179 -12.78 -3.84 -7.21
N PRO A 180 -13.38 -5.04 -7.14
CA PRO A 180 -14.35 -5.47 -8.16
C PRO A 180 -15.55 -4.53 -8.21
N VAL A 181 -16.00 -4.17 -9.41
CA VAL A 181 -17.26 -3.42 -9.60
C VAL A 181 -18.44 -4.32 -9.30
N THR A 182 -19.40 -3.82 -8.53
CA THR A 182 -20.66 -4.49 -8.22
C THR A 182 -21.83 -3.75 -8.85
N ALA A 183 -23.00 -4.40 -8.91
CA ALA A 183 -24.23 -3.77 -9.41
C ALA A 183 -24.82 -2.76 -8.42
N ALA A 184 -24.57 -2.94 -7.12
CA ALA A 184 -25.02 -2.02 -6.09
C ALA A 184 -24.01 -0.86 -5.92
N PRO A 185 -24.46 0.32 -5.46
CA PRO A 185 -23.57 1.39 -5.05
C PRO A 185 -22.57 0.87 -4.01
N GLN A 186 -21.30 1.26 -4.14
CA GLN A 186 -20.25 0.79 -3.25
C GLN A 186 -19.29 1.93 -2.89
N LEU A 187 -18.72 1.85 -1.70
CA LEU A 187 -17.59 2.69 -1.32
C LEU A 187 -16.36 2.23 -2.10
N VAL A 188 -15.78 3.11 -2.92
CA VAL A 188 -14.65 2.77 -3.77
C VAL A 188 -13.32 2.97 -3.03
N SER A 189 -13.19 4.08 -2.30
CA SER A 189 -11.98 4.41 -1.54
C SER A 189 -12.26 5.52 -0.54
N THR A 190 -11.37 5.65 0.43
CA THR A 190 -11.25 6.81 1.32
C THR A 190 -9.83 7.36 1.24
N THR A 191 -9.62 8.56 1.79
CA THR A 191 -8.30 9.18 1.93
C THR A 191 -7.84 9.28 3.38
N PHE A 192 -8.58 8.65 4.30
CA PHE A 192 -8.32 8.75 5.74
C PHE A 192 -7.38 7.68 6.25
N HIS A 193 -7.25 6.57 5.53
CA HIS A 193 -6.42 5.45 5.92
C HIS A 193 -5.87 4.71 4.69
N ILE A 194 -4.68 4.16 4.84
CA ILE A 194 -3.97 3.42 3.77
C ILE A 194 -4.76 2.22 3.24
N SER A 195 -5.68 1.68 4.04
CA SER A 195 -6.58 0.58 3.64
C SER A 195 -7.62 0.98 2.60
N GLN A 196 -7.78 2.29 2.34
CA GLN A 196 -8.72 2.81 1.34
C GLN A 196 -10.17 2.39 1.61
N GLY A 197 -10.60 2.49 2.86
CA GLY A 197 -11.95 2.17 3.31
C GLY A 197 -12.01 1.08 4.39
N GLY A 198 -10.90 0.40 4.70
CA GLY A 198 -10.88 -0.62 5.75
C GLY A 198 -11.16 -0.08 7.16
N GLU A 199 -10.99 1.21 7.38
CA GLU A 199 -11.34 1.92 8.62
C GLU A 199 -12.86 2.17 8.77
N VAL A 200 -13.63 2.04 7.69
CA VAL A 200 -15.09 2.23 7.73
C VAL A 200 -15.74 1.00 8.35
N THR A 201 -16.40 1.21 9.47
CA THR A 201 -17.01 0.12 10.26
C THR A 201 -18.36 -0.32 9.71
N ASP A 202 -19.13 0.60 9.11
CA ASP A 202 -20.45 0.31 8.54
C ASP A 202 -20.65 1.12 7.25
N TRP A 203 -21.15 0.45 6.23
CA TRP A 203 -21.52 1.05 4.94
C TRP A 203 -22.89 0.53 4.53
N ARG A 204 -23.84 1.44 4.35
CA ARG A 204 -25.20 1.11 3.93
C ARG A 204 -25.60 1.96 2.73
N THR A 205 -26.29 1.33 1.79
CA THR A 205 -26.97 2.06 0.70
C THR A 205 -28.45 2.16 1.02
N GLU A 206 -28.96 3.39 1.09
CA GLU A 206 -30.39 3.59 1.16
C GLU A 206 -30.96 3.65 -0.27
N SER A 207 -32.04 2.91 -0.53
CA SER A 207 -32.77 3.08 -1.77
C SER A 207 -33.34 4.50 -1.79
N ALA A 208 -32.96 5.32 -2.78
CA ALA A 208 -33.58 6.63 -2.96
C ALA A 208 -35.09 6.41 -3.15
N ALA A 209 -35.87 6.81 -2.17
CA ALA A 209 -37.33 6.94 -2.37
C ALA A 209 -37.49 8.03 -3.42
N VAL A 210 -37.91 7.63 -4.63
CA VAL A 210 -38.40 8.58 -5.63
C VAL A 210 -39.66 9.19 -5.03
N ARG A 211 -39.60 10.46 -4.60
CA ARG A 211 -40.73 11.28 -4.26
C ARG A 211 -41.16 12.05 -5.51
#